data_ac567b5e9b67f40e670a052b644d3bd4
#
_entry.id   ac567b5e9b67f40e670a052b644d3bd4
#
_cell.length_a   1.000
_cell.length_b   1.000
_cell.length_c   1.000
_cell.angle_alpha   90.00
_cell.angle_beta   90.00
_cell.angle_gamma   90.00
#
_symmetry.space_group_name_H-M   'P 1'
#
loop_
_entity.id
_entity.type
_entity.pdbx_description
1 polymer ?
#
loop_
_entity_poly.entity_id
_entity_poly.type
_entity_poly.pdbx_seq_one_letter_code
_entity_poly.pdbx_strand_id
1 'polypeptide(L)'
;DRYQELFEPLRRLVKWGLPAIIGLFGGFSTATQWQRVLLWMNSEPTGTTDAQFNIDISFYLFDLPVLQGIVGFASAVALVALIAGVATSYLYGGISFSGRDVRVSKATRIQAAILATVYLLLQAASLWLDQYRSVNDPNGLLTGAMFQDVHAVIPGKQILAGIALIIAVLFLITAFTGK
;
A
#
# COMPACT_ATOMS: atom_id res chain seq x y z
N ASP A 1 19.55 -34.15 15.86
CA ASP A 1 18.59 -34.64 14.86
C ASP A 1 17.16 -34.80 15.40
N ARG A 2 16.98 -35.17 16.69
CA ARG A 2 15.64 -35.28 17.32
C ARG A 2 14.88 -33.96 17.41
N TYR A 3 15.56 -32.84 17.48
CA TYR A 3 14.94 -31.52 17.51
C TYR A 3 14.38 -31.10 16.15
N GLN A 4 14.99 -31.51 15.05
CA GLN A 4 14.53 -31.19 13.71
C GLN A 4 13.20 -31.92 13.36
N GLU A 5 13.04 -33.17 13.78
CA GLU A 5 11.81 -33.93 13.56
C GLU A 5 10.59 -33.40 14.33
N LEU A 6 10.81 -32.83 15.50
CA LEU A 6 9.75 -32.22 16.33
C LEU A 6 9.28 -30.87 15.76
N PHE A 7 10.13 -30.15 15.04
CA PHE A 7 9.81 -28.84 14.46
C PHE A 7 9.27 -28.89 13.02
N GLU A 8 9.40 -30.02 12.32
CA GLU A 8 8.88 -30.17 10.96
C GLU A 8 7.36 -29.93 10.84
N PRO A 9 6.50 -30.53 11.69
CA PRO A 9 5.06 -30.28 11.61
C PRO A 9 4.71 -28.83 11.95
N LEU A 10 5.39 -28.21 12.93
CA LEU A 10 5.21 -26.83 13.30
C LEU A 10 5.62 -25.87 12.17
N ARG A 11 6.74 -26.16 11.50
CA ARG A 11 7.23 -25.41 10.35
C ARG A 11 6.25 -25.48 9.17
N ARG A 12 5.65 -26.64 8.91
CA ARG A 12 4.63 -26.83 7.88
C ARG A 12 3.35 -26.08 8.23
N LEU A 13 2.94 -26.12 9.49
CA LEU A 13 1.76 -25.43 10.00
C LEU A 13 1.92 -23.91 9.89
N VAL A 14 3.08 -23.37 10.25
CA VAL A 14 3.39 -21.93 10.09
C VAL A 14 3.46 -21.54 8.62
N LYS A 15 4.09 -22.37 7.77
CA LYS A 15 4.26 -22.10 6.35
C LYS A 15 2.92 -21.94 5.60
N TRP A 16 1.91 -22.74 5.96
CA TRP A 16 0.61 -22.72 5.31
C TRP A 16 -0.47 -22.02 6.14
N GLY A 17 -0.40 -22.15 7.47
CA GLY A 17 -1.39 -21.60 8.38
C GLY A 17 -1.32 -20.08 8.45
N LEU A 18 -0.13 -19.50 8.54
CA LEU A 18 0.03 -18.04 8.64
C LEU A 18 -0.49 -17.31 7.38
N PRO A 19 -0.12 -17.70 6.14
CA PRO A 19 -0.70 -17.11 4.95
C PRO A 19 -2.21 -17.32 4.83
N ALA A 20 -2.72 -18.50 5.24
CA ALA A 20 -4.15 -18.77 5.24
C ALA A 20 -4.93 -17.84 6.19
N ILE A 21 -4.42 -17.63 7.39
CA ILE A 21 -5.03 -16.72 8.37
C ILE A 21 -5.02 -15.28 7.83
N ILE A 22 -3.87 -14.81 7.34
CA ILE A 22 -3.76 -13.46 6.76
C ILE A 22 -4.70 -13.30 5.56
N GLY A 23 -4.78 -14.33 4.70
CA GLY A 23 -5.68 -14.34 3.54
C GLY A 23 -7.16 -14.32 3.94
N LEU A 24 -7.55 -15.05 4.98
CA LEU A 24 -8.91 -15.01 5.51
C LEU A 24 -9.27 -13.64 6.06
N PHE A 25 -8.42 -13.04 6.88
CA PHE A 25 -8.65 -11.68 7.39
C PHE A 25 -8.74 -10.65 6.27
N GLY A 26 -7.85 -10.71 5.28
CA GLY A 26 -7.91 -9.87 4.08
C GLY A 26 -9.20 -10.08 3.29
N GLY A 27 -9.61 -11.33 3.10
CA GLY A 27 -10.85 -11.71 2.42
C GLY A 27 -12.09 -11.18 3.14
N PHE A 28 -12.19 -11.35 4.45
CA PHE A 28 -13.30 -10.81 5.25
C PHE A 28 -13.34 -9.27 5.20
N SER A 29 -12.20 -8.61 5.32
CA SER A 29 -12.11 -7.15 5.20
C SER A 29 -12.61 -6.65 3.85
N THR A 30 -12.27 -7.36 2.77
CA THR A 30 -12.71 -7.02 1.41
C THR A 30 -14.18 -7.37 1.20
N ALA A 31 -14.65 -8.48 1.78
CA ALA A 31 -16.06 -8.90 1.68
C ALA A 31 -17.03 -7.85 2.24
N THR A 32 -16.64 -7.07 3.25
CA THR A 32 -17.49 -5.98 3.78
C THR A 32 -17.63 -4.80 2.83
N GLN A 33 -16.83 -4.73 1.77
CA GLN A 33 -16.82 -3.63 0.80
C GLN A 33 -17.72 -3.88 -0.43
N TRP A 34 -18.44 -5.02 -0.47
CA TRP A 34 -19.23 -5.41 -1.64
C TRP A 34 -20.26 -4.35 -2.08
N GLN A 35 -20.85 -3.62 -1.13
CA GLN A 35 -21.78 -2.53 -1.43
C GLN A 35 -21.12 -1.39 -2.22
N ARG A 36 -19.87 -1.04 -1.89
CA ARG A 36 -19.12 0.00 -2.61
C ARG A 36 -18.84 -0.41 -4.04
N VAL A 37 -18.50 -1.69 -4.25
CA VAL A 37 -18.27 -2.25 -5.59
C VAL A 37 -19.55 -2.25 -6.42
N LEU A 38 -20.69 -2.65 -5.84
CA LEU A 38 -21.99 -2.61 -6.51
C LEU A 38 -22.42 -1.19 -6.87
N LEU A 39 -22.24 -0.23 -5.98
CA LEU A 39 -22.53 1.18 -6.24
C LEU A 39 -21.64 1.72 -7.35
N TRP A 40 -20.37 1.36 -7.36
CA TRP A 40 -19.43 1.74 -8.41
C TRP A 40 -19.82 1.16 -9.78
N MET A 41 -20.19 -0.13 -9.84
CA MET A 41 -20.63 -0.77 -11.08
C MET A 41 -21.92 -0.18 -11.65
N ASN A 42 -22.75 0.45 -10.84
CA ASN A 42 -23.99 1.08 -11.21
C ASN A 42 -23.93 2.62 -11.04
N SER A 43 -22.73 3.19 -11.11
CA SER A 43 -22.54 4.63 -10.99
C SER A 43 -23.10 5.35 -12.24
N GLU A 44 -23.86 6.42 -12.00
CA GLU A 44 -24.32 7.32 -13.04
C GLU A 44 -23.74 8.72 -12.83
N PRO A 45 -23.38 9.45 -13.88
CA PRO A 45 -22.91 10.82 -13.76
C PRO A 45 -24.01 11.72 -13.19
N THR A 46 -23.65 12.55 -12.22
CA THR A 46 -24.60 13.48 -11.58
C THR A 46 -24.84 14.73 -12.43
N GLY A 47 -23.97 15.01 -13.39
CA GLY A 47 -24.00 16.22 -14.21
C GLY A 47 -23.57 17.49 -13.47
N THR A 48 -23.13 17.36 -12.23
CA THR A 48 -22.65 18.47 -11.41
C THR A 48 -21.16 18.26 -11.12
N THR A 49 -20.33 19.26 -11.38
CA THR A 49 -18.89 19.22 -11.15
C THR A 49 -18.51 20.01 -9.91
N ASP A 50 -17.45 19.56 -9.22
CA ASP A 50 -16.88 20.30 -8.12
C ASP A 50 -16.11 21.54 -8.60
N ALA A 51 -16.03 22.55 -7.74
CA ALA A 51 -15.41 23.83 -8.08
C ALA A 51 -13.87 23.79 -8.05
N GLN A 52 -13.24 22.81 -7.37
CA GLN A 52 -11.80 22.76 -7.19
C GLN A 52 -11.08 22.01 -8.31
N PHE A 53 -11.59 20.82 -8.67
CA PHE A 53 -10.98 19.94 -9.68
C PHE A 53 -11.79 19.84 -10.96
N ASN A 54 -12.99 20.42 -10.98
CA ASN A 54 -13.94 20.35 -12.09
C ASN A 54 -14.28 18.91 -12.53
N ILE A 55 -14.37 18.00 -11.55
CA ILE A 55 -14.69 16.58 -11.72
C ILE A 55 -16.14 16.37 -11.27
N ASP A 56 -16.88 15.49 -11.99
CA ASP A 56 -18.25 15.13 -11.62
C ASP A 56 -18.31 14.56 -10.19
N ILE A 57 -19.34 14.92 -9.44
CA ILE A 57 -19.53 14.50 -8.05
C ILE A 57 -19.63 12.96 -7.96
N SER A 58 -20.11 12.29 -9.00
CA SER A 58 -20.15 10.81 -9.04
C SER A 58 -18.79 10.16 -8.79
N PHE A 59 -17.70 10.77 -9.27
CA PHE A 59 -16.34 10.30 -9.00
C PHE A 59 -16.03 10.21 -7.50
N TYR A 60 -16.38 11.23 -6.73
CA TYR A 60 -16.11 11.26 -5.29
C TYR A 60 -16.97 10.28 -4.51
N LEU A 61 -18.17 9.99 -5.01
CA LEU A 61 -19.11 9.09 -4.35
C LEU A 61 -18.86 7.62 -4.66
N PHE A 62 -18.48 7.30 -5.89
CA PHE A 62 -18.42 5.92 -6.39
C PHE A 62 -17.01 5.46 -6.71
N ASP A 63 -16.25 6.23 -7.52
CA ASP A 63 -14.93 5.81 -7.99
C ASP A 63 -13.87 5.95 -6.91
N LEU A 64 -13.81 7.10 -6.26
CA LEU A 64 -12.78 7.41 -5.28
C LEU A 64 -12.71 6.42 -4.11
N PRO A 65 -13.82 6.01 -3.46
CA PRO A 65 -13.79 5.03 -2.37
C PRO A 65 -13.30 3.65 -2.82
N VAL A 66 -13.63 3.24 -4.04
CA VAL A 66 -13.18 1.96 -4.60
C VAL A 66 -11.70 2.01 -4.93
N LEU A 67 -11.23 3.07 -5.59
CA LEU A 67 -9.80 3.26 -5.90
C LEU A 67 -8.95 3.31 -4.63
N GLN A 68 -9.39 4.05 -3.61
CA GLN A 68 -8.71 4.07 -2.30
C GLN A 68 -8.69 2.70 -1.63
N GLY A 69 -9.79 1.95 -1.73
CA GLY A 69 -9.87 0.57 -1.25
C GLY A 69 -8.88 -0.36 -1.93
N ILE A 70 -8.77 -0.30 -3.25
CA ILE A 70 -7.82 -1.10 -4.04
C ILE A 70 -6.38 -0.74 -3.69
N VAL A 71 -6.05 0.55 -3.68
CA VAL A 71 -4.69 1.02 -3.35
C VAL A 71 -4.33 0.67 -1.91
N GLY A 72 -5.25 0.85 -0.97
CA GLY A 72 -5.05 0.49 0.44
C GLY A 72 -4.82 -1.01 0.63
N PHE A 73 -5.62 -1.85 -0.01
CA PHE A 73 -5.45 -3.30 0.03
C PHE A 73 -4.11 -3.74 -0.59
N ALA A 74 -3.79 -3.23 -1.78
CA ALA A 74 -2.52 -3.53 -2.44
C ALA A 74 -1.31 -3.07 -1.61
N SER A 75 -1.40 -1.92 -0.94
CA SER A 75 -0.37 -1.42 -0.03
C SER A 75 -0.17 -2.33 1.18
N ALA A 76 -1.27 -2.82 1.76
CA ALA A 76 -1.20 -3.76 2.87
C ALA A 76 -0.54 -5.08 2.44
N VAL A 77 -0.91 -5.62 1.28
CA VAL A 77 -0.31 -6.84 0.72
C VAL A 77 1.19 -6.63 0.45
N ALA A 78 1.58 -5.51 -0.16
CA ALA A 78 2.98 -5.21 -0.44
C ALA A 78 3.80 -5.09 0.85
N LEU A 79 3.26 -4.45 1.89
CA LEU A 79 3.91 -4.30 3.19
C LEU A 79 4.09 -5.66 3.88
N VAL A 80 3.04 -6.48 3.93
CA VAL A 80 3.11 -7.82 4.51
C VAL A 80 4.11 -8.69 3.75
N ALA A 81 4.11 -8.64 2.42
CA ALA A 81 5.06 -9.36 1.58
C ALA A 81 6.51 -8.90 1.83
N LEU A 82 6.74 -7.59 2.03
CA LEU A 82 8.04 -7.04 2.36
C LEU A 82 8.54 -7.56 3.72
N ILE A 83 7.71 -7.47 4.75
CA ILE A 83 8.04 -7.95 6.09
C ILE A 83 8.30 -9.46 6.10
N ALA A 84 7.43 -10.24 5.48
CA ALA A 84 7.57 -11.68 5.36
C ALA A 84 8.82 -12.07 4.56
N GLY A 85 9.13 -11.35 3.48
CA GLY A 85 10.32 -11.57 2.65
C GLY A 85 11.62 -11.30 3.44
N VAL A 86 11.68 -10.20 4.19
CA VAL A 86 12.83 -9.87 5.03
C VAL A 86 12.98 -10.90 6.16
N ALA A 87 11.90 -11.26 6.85
CA ALA A 87 11.92 -12.25 7.91
C ALA A 87 12.39 -13.64 7.40
N THR A 88 11.87 -14.06 6.26
CA THR A 88 12.26 -15.33 5.63
C THR A 88 13.75 -15.30 5.23
N SER A 89 14.19 -14.21 4.63
CA SER A 89 15.60 -14.04 4.26
C SER A 89 16.54 -14.07 5.47
N TYR A 90 16.11 -13.50 6.59
CA TYR A 90 16.87 -13.59 7.85
C TYR A 90 16.97 -15.03 8.36
N LEU A 91 15.86 -15.77 8.37
CA LEU A 91 15.81 -17.16 8.84
C LEU A 91 16.65 -18.12 7.99
N TYR A 92 16.73 -17.87 6.68
CA TYR A 92 17.50 -18.69 5.74
C TYR A 92 18.94 -18.19 5.48
N GLY A 93 19.43 -17.25 6.31
CA GLY A 93 20.80 -16.76 6.22
C GLY A 93 21.07 -15.81 5.02
N GLY A 94 20.03 -15.36 4.35
CA GLY A 94 20.14 -14.32 3.31
C GLY A 94 20.52 -12.95 3.88
N ILE A 95 20.31 -12.76 5.18
CA ILE A 95 20.76 -11.63 5.98
C ILE A 95 21.57 -12.20 7.13
N SER A 96 22.86 -11.87 7.21
CA SER A 96 23.74 -12.30 8.29
C SER A 96 24.42 -11.11 8.96
N PHE A 97 24.40 -11.12 10.29
CA PHE A 97 25.08 -10.15 11.11
C PHE A 97 26.42 -10.75 11.55
N SER A 98 27.53 -10.21 11.05
CA SER A 98 28.88 -10.63 11.45
C SER A 98 29.60 -9.43 12.04
N GLY A 99 29.48 -9.26 13.37
CA GLY A 99 30.04 -8.11 14.08
C GLY A 99 29.43 -6.78 13.64
N ARG A 100 30.24 -5.91 13.02
CA ARG A 100 29.79 -4.61 12.46
C ARG A 100 29.27 -4.68 11.04
N ASP A 101 29.48 -5.82 10.34
CA ASP A 101 29.10 -5.95 8.93
C ASP A 101 27.78 -6.71 8.79
N VAL A 102 26.83 -6.06 8.10
CA VAL A 102 25.58 -6.68 7.69
C VAL A 102 25.73 -7.16 6.25
N ARG A 103 25.71 -8.48 6.06
CA ARG A 103 25.75 -9.08 4.72
C ARG A 103 24.35 -9.45 4.28
N VAL A 104 23.93 -8.87 3.15
CA VAL A 104 22.62 -9.16 2.55
C VAL A 104 22.87 -9.83 1.19
N SER A 105 22.23 -10.97 0.95
CA SER A 105 22.33 -11.66 -0.33
C SER A 105 21.78 -10.79 -1.47
N LYS A 106 22.33 -10.95 -2.67
CA LYS A 106 21.86 -10.21 -3.85
C LYS A 106 20.37 -10.44 -4.11
N ALA A 107 19.90 -11.67 -3.96
CA ALA A 107 18.50 -12.03 -4.14
C ALA A 107 17.59 -11.31 -3.12
N THR A 108 17.94 -11.33 -1.85
CA THR A 108 17.20 -10.64 -0.77
C THR A 108 17.14 -9.14 -1.03
N ARG A 109 18.26 -8.53 -1.42
CA ARG A 109 18.32 -7.10 -1.72
C ARG A 109 17.40 -6.71 -2.87
N ILE A 110 17.44 -7.46 -3.97
CA ILE A 110 16.60 -7.20 -5.14
C ILE A 110 15.11 -7.37 -4.78
N GLN A 111 14.75 -8.45 -4.10
CA GLN A 111 13.38 -8.70 -3.67
C GLN A 111 12.85 -7.60 -2.74
N ALA A 112 13.61 -7.23 -1.72
CA ALA A 112 13.23 -6.17 -0.79
C ALA A 112 13.10 -4.82 -1.49
N ALA A 113 14.01 -4.50 -2.40
CA ALA A 113 13.96 -3.25 -3.16
C ALA A 113 12.76 -3.18 -4.11
N ILE A 114 12.41 -4.27 -4.80
CA ILE A 114 11.23 -4.32 -5.67
C ILE A 114 9.95 -4.15 -4.83
N LEU A 115 9.81 -4.86 -3.72
CA LEU A 115 8.64 -4.75 -2.85
C LEU A 115 8.53 -3.37 -2.19
N ALA A 116 9.65 -2.79 -1.76
CA ALA A 116 9.69 -1.43 -1.24
C ALA A 116 9.29 -0.41 -2.31
N THR A 117 9.78 -0.58 -3.54
CA THR A 117 9.39 0.27 -4.69
C THR A 117 7.89 0.18 -4.95
N VAL A 118 7.33 -1.02 -5.02
CA VAL A 118 5.88 -1.22 -5.23
C VAL A 118 5.08 -0.56 -4.10
N TYR A 119 5.49 -0.74 -2.85
CA TYR A 119 4.84 -0.11 -1.71
C TYR A 119 4.88 1.42 -1.79
N LEU A 120 6.03 2.00 -2.13
CA LEU A 120 6.17 3.46 -2.27
C LEU A 120 5.36 4.02 -3.43
N LEU A 121 5.27 3.30 -4.56
CA LEU A 121 4.41 3.68 -5.67
C LEU A 121 2.93 3.68 -5.27
N LEU A 122 2.51 2.68 -4.51
CA LEU A 122 1.14 2.61 -3.97
C LEU A 122 0.88 3.73 -2.95
N GLN A 123 1.85 4.09 -2.13
CA GLN A 123 1.74 5.23 -1.22
C GLN A 123 1.65 6.56 -1.97
N ALA A 124 2.42 6.73 -3.05
CA ALA A 124 2.30 7.91 -3.91
C ALA A 124 0.89 7.99 -4.53
N ALA A 125 0.35 6.88 -5.02
CA ALA A 125 -1.01 6.81 -5.54
C ALA A 125 -2.06 7.11 -4.44
N SER A 126 -1.87 6.60 -3.23
CA SER A 126 -2.74 6.89 -2.09
C SER A 126 -2.76 8.39 -1.76
N LEU A 127 -1.58 9.02 -1.66
CA LEU A 127 -1.47 10.45 -1.41
C LEU A 127 -2.09 11.29 -2.52
N TRP A 128 -1.94 10.83 -3.77
CA TRP A 128 -2.59 11.48 -4.91
C TRP A 128 -4.12 11.38 -4.85
N LEU A 129 -4.67 10.23 -4.51
CA LEU A 129 -6.11 10.05 -4.34
C LEU A 129 -6.66 10.81 -3.12
N ASP A 130 -5.86 10.94 -2.07
CA ASP A 130 -6.26 11.63 -0.83
C ASP A 130 -6.46 13.14 -1.02
N GLN A 131 -5.85 13.76 -2.05
CA GLN A 131 -6.13 15.17 -2.35
C GLN A 131 -7.61 15.40 -2.69
N TYR A 132 -8.25 14.44 -3.38
CA TYR A 132 -9.65 14.55 -3.76
C TYR A 132 -10.59 14.37 -2.55
N ARG A 133 -10.15 13.69 -1.50
CA ARG A 133 -10.91 13.50 -0.27
C ARG A 133 -11.17 14.83 0.46
N SER A 134 -10.28 15.80 0.32
CA SER A 134 -10.44 17.12 0.94
C SER A 134 -11.67 17.87 0.45
N VAL A 135 -12.20 17.53 -0.73
CA VAL A 135 -13.43 18.15 -1.28
C VAL A 135 -14.69 17.52 -0.65
N ASN A 136 -14.60 16.27 -0.21
CA ASN A 136 -15.73 15.50 0.31
C ASN A 136 -15.54 15.11 1.79
N ASP A 137 -14.91 15.96 2.59
CA ASP A 137 -14.72 15.68 4.02
C ASP A 137 -16.04 15.96 4.80
N PRO A 138 -16.69 14.92 5.34
CA PRO A 138 -17.94 15.07 6.09
C PRO A 138 -17.74 15.68 7.47
N ASN A 139 -16.51 15.80 7.96
CA ASN A 139 -16.19 16.33 9.29
C ASN A 139 -15.89 17.83 9.28
N GLY A 140 -15.91 18.48 8.13
CA GLY A 140 -15.73 19.91 7.98
C GLY A 140 -17.00 20.68 8.40
N LEU A 141 -16.83 21.87 8.97
CA LEU A 141 -17.93 22.82 9.28
C LEU A 141 -18.66 23.29 8.01
N LEU A 142 -18.01 23.16 6.86
CA LEU A 142 -18.49 23.54 5.54
C LEU A 142 -18.28 22.38 4.57
N THR A 143 -19.24 22.16 3.67
CA THR A 143 -19.10 21.20 2.57
C THR A 143 -18.17 21.76 1.49
N GLY A 144 -17.09 21.03 1.16
CA GLY A 144 -16.12 21.40 0.14
C GLY A 144 -14.71 21.68 0.69
N ALA A 145 -13.77 21.93 -0.21
CA ALA A 145 -12.40 22.23 0.14
C ALA A 145 -12.30 23.60 0.83
N MET A 146 -11.72 23.63 2.02
CA MET A 146 -11.46 24.87 2.75
C MET A 146 -10.21 25.58 2.19
N PHE A 147 -10.01 26.85 2.55
CA PHE A 147 -8.82 27.63 2.18
C PHE A 147 -7.52 26.90 2.55
N GLN A 148 -7.49 26.27 3.71
CA GLN A 148 -6.36 25.47 4.18
C GLN A 148 -6.11 24.26 3.27
N ASP A 149 -7.16 23.58 2.80
CA ASP A 149 -7.04 22.42 1.93
C ASP A 149 -6.43 22.81 0.58
N VAL A 150 -6.90 23.89 -0.02
CA VAL A 150 -6.44 24.36 -1.33
C VAL A 150 -5.00 24.85 -1.28
N HIS A 151 -4.60 25.58 -0.22
CA HIS A 151 -3.29 26.25 -0.15
C HIS A 151 -2.19 25.47 0.58
N ALA A 152 -2.56 24.47 1.39
CA ALA A 152 -1.58 23.72 2.17
C ALA A 152 -1.72 22.20 1.99
N VAL A 153 -2.92 21.63 2.18
CA VAL A 153 -3.09 20.18 2.24
C VAL A 153 -2.92 19.56 0.86
N ILE A 154 -3.60 20.06 -0.17
CA ILE A 154 -3.51 19.55 -1.54
C ILE A 154 -2.10 19.69 -2.10
N PRO A 155 -1.45 20.87 -2.11
CA PRO A 155 -0.06 20.99 -2.56
C PRO A 155 0.91 20.13 -1.74
N GLY A 156 0.70 20.02 -0.42
CA GLY A 156 1.51 19.20 0.46
C GLY A 156 1.43 17.71 0.07
N LYS A 157 0.23 17.17 -0.19
CA LYS A 157 0.03 15.80 -0.64
C LYS A 157 0.65 15.53 -2.01
N GLN A 158 0.57 16.47 -2.94
CA GLN A 158 1.19 16.37 -4.26
C GLN A 158 2.72 16.32 -4.17
N ILE A 159 3.33 17.18 -3.32
CA ILE A 159 4.76 17.18 -3.08
C ILE A 159 5.20 15.85 -2.44
N LEU A 160 4.47 15.36 -1.44
CA LEU A 160 4.76 14.09 -0.79
C LEU A 160 4.64 12.91 -1.77
N ALA A 161 3.64 12.91 -2.64
CA ALA A 161 3.51 11.91 -3.70
C ALA A 161 4.71 11.95 -4.65
N GLY A 162 5.15 13.13 -5.06
CA GLY A 162 6.35 13.32 -5.89
C GLY A 162 7.61 12.81 -5.22
N ILE A 163 7.81 13.11 -3.95
CA ILE A 163 8.95 12.59 -3.15
C ILE A 163 8.91 11.08 -3.06
N ALA A 164 7.74 10.49 -2.79
CA ALA A 164 7.58 9.04 -2.74
C ALA A 164 7.94 8.37 -4.07
N LEU A 165 7.57 8.96 -5.21
CA LEU A 165 7.96 8.48 -6.54
C LEU A 165 9.47 8.54 -6.75
N ILE A 166 10.13 9.63 -6.36
CA ILE A 166 11.59 9.78 -6.49
C ILE A 166 12.29 8.72 -5.64
N ILE A 167 11.87 8.52 -4.40
CA ILE A 167 12.43 7.51 -3.51
C ILE A 167 12.21 6.10 -4.09
N ALA A 168 11.03 5.81 -4.66
CA ALA A 168 10.75 4.54 -5.31
C ALA A 168 11.72 4.25 -6.47
N VAL A 169 11.98 5.26 -7.31
CA VAL A 169 12.95 5.15 -8.41
C VAL A 169 14.36 4.92 -7.89
N LEU A 170 14.78 5.62 -6.83
CA LEU A 170 16.08 5.43 -6.20
C LEU A 170 16.25 4.01 -5.64
N PHE A 171 15.23 3.47 -4.98
CA PHE A 171 15.24 2.07 -4.51
C PHE A 171 15.39 1.09 -5.67
N LEU A 172 14.70 1.34 -6.79
CA LEU A 172 14.81 0.50 -7.98
C LEU A 172 16.22 0.53 -8.57
N ILE A 173 16.82 1.72 -8.69
CA ILE A 173 18.19 1.89 -9.18
C ILE A 173 19.18 1.17 -8.28
N THR A 174 19.10 1.34 -6.96
CA THR A 174 19.98 0.67 -6.00
C THR A 174 19.84 -0.85 -6.02
N ALA A 175 18.65 -1.37 -6.32
CA ALA A 175 18.43 -2.81 -6.47
C ALA A 175 19.27 -3.41 -7.60
N PHE A 176 19.34 -2.71 -8.74
CA PHE A 176 20.04 -3.20 -9.95
C PHE A 176 21.53 -2.83 -9.99
N THR A 177 21.90 -1.65 -9.48
CA THR A 177 23.30 -1.20 -9.53
C THR A 177 24.16 -1.76 -8.40
N GLY A 178 23.56 -2.19 -7.31
CA GLY A 178 24.28 -2.81 -6.20
C GLY A 178 25.10 -1.86 -5.33
N LYS A 179 24.88 -0.56 -5.46
CA LYS A 179 25.52 0.47 -4.63
C LYS A 179 24.54 1.01 -3.59
#